data_bc6197b989ea83779183b03bb6d42714
#
_entry.id   bc6197b989ea83779183b03bb6d42714
#
_cell.length_a   1.000
_cell.length_b   1.000
_cell.length_c   1.000
_cell.angle_alpha   90.00
_cell.angle_beta   90.00
_cell.angle_gamma   90.00
#
_symmetry.space_group_name_H-M   'P 1'
#
loop_
_entity.id
_entity.type
_entity.pdbx_description
1 polymer ?
#
loop_
_entity_poly.entity_id
_entity_poly.type
_entity_poly.pdbx_seq_one_letter_code
_entity_poly.pdbx_strand_id
1 'polypeptide(L)'
;PYATLFRSPNVDGVVALTHDYGCGGCAGIGLNYIQRTISGYAKHPNFAANLLVGLGCEANQIGAMMEAEKLSASDKLHAFTIQDTGGTEKTVARGIGLIKEMLADANRVQRETIPASELILGMECGGSDAYSGISANPGLGAAADLLVRHGGTACLAETPEIYGAEHLLTRRAVSREVGEKLVAHIKWWENYTAAMGAEMNNNPSPGNKAGGLTTILEKSLGAAAKGGTTNLVDVYPYAEKITEKGFVFMDTPGYDPASITGMIAGGANVACFTTGRGSVFGSKPSPCLKLATNTTMFDRMEGDMDINCGQIV
;
A
#
# COMPACT_ATOMS: atom_id res chain seq x y z
N PRO A 1 -3.24 19.24 -20.39
CA PRO A 1 -2.91 17.82 -20.09
C PRO A 1 -3.98 16.86 -20.59
N TYR A 2 -5.29 17.10 -20.30
CA TYR A 2 -6.37 16.18 -20.69
C TYR A 2 -6.42 15.87 -22.20
N ALA A 3 -6.27 16.88 -23.06
CA ALA A 3 -6.29 16.69 -24.52
C ALA A 3 -5.14 15.82 -25.03
N THR A 4 -4.01 15.77 -24.31
CA THR A 4 -2.88 14.90 -24.68
C THR A 4 -3.13 13.45 -24.24
N LEU A 5 -3.79 13.24 -23.08
CA LEU A 5 -4.19 11.91 -22.60
C LEU A 5 -5.18 11.21 -23.54
N PHE A 6 -6.13 11.95 -24.13
CA PHE A 6 -7.04 11.39 -25.17
C PHE A 6 -6.29 10.83 -26.40
N ARG A 7 -5.04 11.26 -26.62
CA ARG A 7 -4.18 10.76 -27.71
C ARG A 7 -3.20 9.68 -27.25
N SER A 8 -3.28 9.24 -26.01
CA SER A 8 -2.38 8.26 -25.39
C SER A 8 -3.20 7.13 -24.76
N PRO A 9 -3.84 6.27 -25.59
CA PRO A 9 -4.79 5.26 -25.12
C PRO A 9 -4.16 4.17 -24.24
N ASN A 10 -2.83 4.01 -24.25
CA ASN A 10 -2.12 3.05 -23.41
C ASN A 10 -1.64 3.66 -22.08
N VAL A 11 -2.00 4.91 -21.79
CA VAL A 11 -1.64 5.60 -20.54
C VAL A 11 -2.91 6.01 -19.80
N ASP A 12 -3.13 5.44 -18.62
CA ASP A 12 -4.33 5.71 -17.81
C ASP A 12 -4.34 7.15 -17.26
N GLY A 13 -3.19 7.75 -17.01
CA GLY A 13 -3.12 9.13 -16.56
C GLY A 13 -1.75 9.58 -16.05
N VAL A 14 -1.73 10.83 -15.62
CA VAL A 14 -0.62 11.43 -14.86
C VAL A 14 -1.09 11.62 -13.43
N VAL A 15 -0.38 11.01 -12.49
CA VAL A 15 -0.70 11.05 -11.06
C VAL A 15 0.29 11.95 -10.34
N ALA A 16 -0.19 12.92 -9.57
CA ALA A 16 0.61 13.71 -8.66
C ALA A 16 0.60 13.05 -7.27
N LEU A 17 1.78 12.73 -6.75
CA LEU A 17 2.00 12.24 -5.40
C LEU A 17 2.71 13.34 -4.62
N THR A 18 2.11 13.78 -3.52
CA THR A 18 2.61 14.90 -2.72
C THR A 18 2.76 14.50 -1.26
N HIS A 19 3.63 15.21 -0.54
CA HIS A 19 3.75 15.13 0.91
C HIS A 19 3.97 16.52 1.51
N ASP A 20 3.63 16.68 2.78
CA ASP A 20 3.67 17.98 3.48
C ASP A 20 4.99 18.20 4.25
N TYR A 21 5.98 17.33 4.13
CA TYR A 21 7.25 17.44 4.81
C TYR A 21 8.17 18.43 4.08
N GLY A 22 8.67 19.42 4.83
CA GLY A 22 9.58 20.47 4.34
C GLY A 22 10.91 20.49 5.10
N CYS A 23 11.37 21.69 5.48
CA CYS A 23 12.67 21.90 6.17
C CYS A 23 12.70 21.29 7.59
N GLY A 24 11.58 21.29 8.30
CA GLY A 24 11.49 20.92 9.71
C GLY A 24 11.19 19.44 9.98
N GLY A 25 10.96 18.68 8.95
CA GLY A 25 10.52 17.32 9.09
C GLY A 25 11.58 16.32 8.71
N CYS A 26 12.14 15.59 9.62
CA CYS A 26 12.74 14.32 9.28
C CYS A 26 14.26 14.26 9.41
N ALA A 27 14.62 13.87 10.60
CA ALA A 27 15.81 13.03 10.81
C ALA A 27 15.32 11.63 11.23
N GLY A 28 16.13 10.61 11.00
CA GLY A 28 15.85 9.26 11.47
C GLY A 28 14.79 8.52 10.66
N ILE A 29 13.96 7.73 11.34
CA ILE A 29 13.05 6.77 10.71
C ILE A 29 12.01 7.43 9.79
N GLY A 30 11.54 8.65 10.11
CA GLY A 30 10.57 9.38 9.30
C GLY A 30 11.13 9.75 7.93
N LEU A 31 12.39 10.22 7.86
CA LEU A 31 13.05 10.50 6.59
C LEU A 31 13.21 9.23 5.75
N ASN A 32 13.59 8.11 6.38
CA ASN A 32 13.72 6.84 5.69
C ASN A 32 12.39 6.38 5.09
N TYR A 33 11.28 6.55 5.80
CA TYR A 33 9.96 6.19 5.29
C TYR A 33 9.55 7.02 4.07
N ILE A 34 9.83 8.34 4.08
CA ILE A 34 9.57 9.20 2.92
C ILE A 34 10.44 8.80 1.74
N GLN A 35 11.74 8.59 1.96
CA GLN A 35 12.68 8.21 0.90
C GLN A 35 12.31 6.86 0.28
N ARG A 36 12.02 5.85 1.08
CA ARG A 36 11.55 4.54 0.62
C ARG A 36 10.24 4.64 -0.16
N THR A 37 9.30 5.44 0.34
CA THR A 37 8.00 5.62 -0.33
C THR A 37 8.19 6.25 -1.71
N ILE A 38 8.88 7.37 -1.80
CA ILE A 38 9.13 8.05 -3.08
C ILE A 38 9.92 7.16 -4.04
N SER A 39 10.97 6.51 -3.55
CA SER A 39 11.80 5.60 -4.33
C SER A 39 11.03 4.36 -4.79
N GLY A 40 10.23 3.78 -3.91
CA GLY A 40 9.37 2.63 -4.22
C GLY A 40 8.42 2.96 -5.37
N TYR A 41 7.76 4.11 -5.29
CA TYR A 41 6.88 4.58 -6.38
C TYR A 41 7.67 4.88 -7.66
N ALA A 42 8.85 5.50 -7.55
CA ALA A 42 9.70 5.77 -8.72
C ALA A 42 10.19 4.49 -9.44
N LYS A 43 10.26 3.37 -8.73
CA LYS A 43 10.66 2.05 -9.26
C LYS A 43 9.48 1.14 -9.59
N HIS A 44 8.24 1.59 -9.29
CA HIS A 44 7.08 0.74 -9.36
C HIS A 44 6.71 0.40 -10.82
N PRO A 45 6.43 -0.87 -11.17
CA PRO A 45 6.19 -1.29 -12.55
C PRO A 45 4.93 -0.68 -13.17
N ASN A 46 3.97 -0.20 -12.37
CA ASN A 46 2.77 0.47 -12.87
C ASN A 46 3.02 1.91 -13.36
N PHE A 47 4.24 2.45 -13.16
CA PHE A 47 4.63 3.76 -13.70
C PHE A 47 5.54 3.60 -14.90
N ALA A 48 5.14 4.15 -16.03
CA ALA A 48 5.95 4.14 -17.24
C ALA A 48 7.14 5.12 -17.14
N ALA A 49 6.96 6.24 -16.44
CA ALA A 49 7.99 7.24 -16.19
C ALA A 49 7.64 8.10 -14.97
N ASN A 50 8.63 8.79 -14.40
CA ASN A 50 8.52 9.56 -13.18
C ASN A 50 9.19 10.92 -13.29
N LEU A 51 8.61 11.92 -12.63
CA LEU A 51 9.16 13.26 -12.49
C LEU A 51 9.23 13.62 -11.01
N LEU A 52 10.42 13.76 -10.46
CA LEU A 52 10.66 14.21 -9.09
C LEU A 52 10.83 15.73 -9.07
N VAL A 53 9.99 16.41 -8.33
CA VAL A 53 10.04 17.87 -8.19
C VAL A 53 10.20 18.22 -6.71
N GLY A 54 11.36 18.73 -6.35
CA GLY A 54 11.64 19.25 -5.01
C GLY A 54 11.44 20.74 -4.90
N LEU A 55 11.41 21.26 -3.68
CA LEU A 55 11.44 22.70 -3.44
C LEU A 55 12.86 23.25 -3.67
N GLY A 56 13.86 22.58 -3.10
CA GLY A 56 15.28 22.96 -3.15
C GLY A 56 15.93 23.13 -1.78
N CYS A 57 15.16 23.52 -0.74
CA CYS A 57 15.66 23.70 0.62
C CYS A 57 14.98 22.77 1.66
N GLU A 58 14.25 21.76 1.22
CA GLU A 58 13.66 20.74 2.08
C GLU A 58 14.72 19.80 2.68
N ALA A 59 14.37 19.13 3.79
CA ALA A 59 15.25 18.18 4.44
C ALA A 59 15.55 16.94 3.54
N ASN A 60 14.55 16.50 2.78
CA ASN A 60 14.71 15.40 1.83
C ASN A 60 15.26 15.91 0.47
N GLN A 61 16.54 16.23 0.43
CA GLN A 61 17.21 16.66 -0.80
C GLN A 61 17.16 15.58 -1.88
N ILE A 62 16.69 15.92 -3.08
CA ILE A 62 16.51 14.96 -4.19
C ILE A 62 17.79 14.19 -4.49
N GLY A 63 18.94 14.88 -4.58
CA GLY A 63 20.22 14.23 -4.88
C GLY A 63 20.61 13.19 -3.84
N ALA A 64 20.54 13.55 -2.55
CA ALA A 64 20.85 12.63 -1.46
C ALA A 64 19.87 11.45 -1.40
N MET A 65 18.58 11.68 -1.64
CA MET A 65 17.58 10.61 -1.72
C MET A 65 17.87 9.67 -2.89
N MET A 66 18.16 10.21 -4.07
CA MET A 66 18.46 9.38 -5.24
C MET A 66 19.72 8.52 -5.02
N GLU A 67 20.74 9.05 -4.36
CA GLU A 67 21.95 8.30 -4.00
C GLU A 67 21.62 7.19 -2.98
N ALA A 68 20.96 7.53 -1.87
CA ALA A 68 20.60 6.59 -0.81
C ALA A 68 19.73 5.44 -1.34
N GLU A 69 18.79 5.76 -2.21
CA GLU A 69 17.83 4.82 -2.76
C GLU A 69 18.28 4.20 -4.11
N LYS A 70 19.49 4.48 -4.55
CA LYS A 70 20.06 3.97 -5.81
C LYS A 70 19.16 4.24 -7.03
N LEU A 71 18.66 5.47 -7.12
CA LEU A 71 17.94 5.99 -8.28
C LEU A 71 18.93 6.69 -9.21
N SER A 72 18.75 6.53 -10.51
CA SER A 72 19.55 7.22 -11.52
C SER A 72 18.65 7.97 -12.49
N ALA A 73 19.01 9.20 -12.82
CA ALA A 73 18.33 9.95 -13.86
C ALA A 73 18.40 9.20 -15.20
N SER A 74 17.32 9.24 -15.95
CA SER A 74 17.18 8.58 -17.24
C SER A 74 16.05 9.23 -18.04
N ASP A 75 15.80 8.77 -19.26
CA ASP A 75 14.66 9.21 -20.07
C ASP A 75 13.29 8.92 -19.40
N LYS A 76 13.28 8.02 -18.41
CA LYS A 76 12.09 7.65 -17.62
C LYS A 76 12.06 8.24 -16.22
N LEU A 77 13.14 8.88 -15.77
CA LEU A 77 13.22 9.49 -14.44
C LEU A 77 13.95 10.82 -14.52
N HIS A 78 13.18 11.91 -14.44
CA HIS A 78 13.71 13.26 -14.36
C HIS A 78 13.56 13.81 -12.94
N ALA A 79 14.50 14.69 -12.55
CA ALA A 79 14.52 15.31 -11.24
C ALA A 79 14.99 16.78 -11.33
N PHE A 80 14.33 17.71 -10.67
CA PHE A 80 14.75 19.11 -10.55
C PHE A 80 14.03 19.80 -9.39
N THR A 81 14.49 21.00 -9.05
CA THR A 81 13.89 21.79 -7.96
C THR A 81 13.17 23.02 -8.48
N ILE A 82 12.20 23.51 -7.70
CA ILE A 82 11.46 24.75 -7.98
C ILE A 82 12.40 25.96 -7.92
N GLN A 83 13.28 25.99 -6.90
CA GLN A 83 14.18 27.12 -6.68
C GLN A 83 15.21 27.24 -7.81
N ASP A 84 15.86 26.15 -8.21
CA ASP A 84 16.88 26.16 -9.30
C ASP A 84 16.24 26.43 -10.67
N THR A 85 14.99 26.00 -10.85
CA THR A 85 14.25 26.25 -12.11
C THR A 85 13.81 27.74 -12.22
N GLY A 86 13.85 28.49 -11.12
CA GLY A 86 13.51 29.91 -11.09
C GLY A 86 12.02 30.19 -10.84
N GLY A 87 11.40 29.36 -10.01
CA GLY A 87 10.05 29.56 -9.47
C GLY A 87 8.98 28.67 -10.09
N THR A 88 7.80 28.75 -9.53
CA THR A 88 6.67 27.83 -9.81
C THR A 88 6.24 27.83 -11.28
N GLU A 89 6.09 29.01 -11.91
CA GLU A 89 5.64 29.10 -13.30
C GLU A 89 6.60 28.37 -14.27
N LYS A 90 7.89 28.61 -14.12
CA LYS A 90 8.92 27.94 -14.95
C LYS A 90 8.99 26.46 -14.68
N THR A 91 8.82 26.06 -13.42
CA THR A 91 8.78 24.65 -12.99
C THR A 91 7.61 23.91 -13.63
N VAL A 92 6.42 24.52 -13.60
CA VAL A 92 5.22 23.95 -14.24
C VAL A 92 5.42 23.81 -15.75
N ALA A 93 5.93 24.85 -16.41
CA ALA A 93 6.20 24.82 -17.85
C ALA A 93 7.19 23.72 -18.23
N ARG A 94 8.32 23.62 -17.49
CA ARG A 94 9.32 22.56 -17.67
C ARG A 94 8.73 21.16 -17.43
N GLY A 95 7.99 20.96 -16.33
CA GLY A 95 7.36 19.68 -16.00
C GLY A 95 6.36 19.24 -17.06
N ILE A 96 5.53 20.14 -17.58
CA ILE A 96 4.60 19.85 -18.68
C ILE A 96 5.35 19.41 -19.95
N GLY A 97 6.47 20.07 -20.27
CA GLY A 97 7.33 19.68 -21.40
C GLY A 97 7.83 18.25 -21.27
N LEU A 98 8.50 17.95 -20.16
CA LEU A 98 9.03 16.61 -19.88
C LEU A 98 7.94 15.52 -19.87
N ILE A 99 6.78 15.78 -19.24
CA ILE A 99 5.68 14.81 -19.23
C ILE A 99 5.19 14.55 -20.66
N LYS A 100 5.09 15.55 -21.54
CA LYS A 100 4.70 15.36 -22.93
C LYS A 100 5.69 14.49 -23.72
N GLU A 101 6.98 14.64 -23.45
CA GLU A 101 8.04 13.82 -24.05
C GLU A 101 7.92 12.37 -23.57
N MET A 102 7.85 12.14 -22.26
CA MET A 102 7.70 10.83 -21.65
C MET A 102 6.41 10.11 -22.08
N LEU A 103 5.30 10.84 -22.30
CA LEU A 103 4.03 10.26 -22.73
C LEU A 103 4.13 9.60 -24.11
N ALA A 104 4.96 10.11 -25.01
CA ALA A 104 5.15 9.53 -26.34
C ALA A 104 5.71 8.10 -26.25
N ASP A 105 6.65 7.86 -25.34
CA ASP A 105 7.25 6.55 -25.12
C ASP A 105 6.34 5.65 -24.28
N ALA A 106 5.74 6.16 -23.23
CA ALA A 106 4.78 5.44 -22.40
C ALA A 106 3.60 4.88 -23.23
N ASN A 107 3.14 5.64 -24.20
CA ASN A 107 2.02 5.23 -25.06
C ASN A 107 2.38 4.11 -26.07
N ARG A 108 3.66 3.79 -26.25
CA ARG A 108 4.10 2.65 -27.09
C ARG A 108 4.10 1.31 -26.36
N VAL A 109 3.92 1.33 -25.05
CA VAL A 109 3.90 0.11 -24.23
C VAL A 109 2.72 -0.75 -24.65
N GLN A 110 2.97 -2.04 -24.84
CA GLN A 110 1.94 -3.04 -25.16
C GLN A 110 1.80 -4.03 -24.01
N ARG A 111 0.59 -4.53 -23.83
CA ARG A 111 0.32 -5.57 -22.83
C ARG A 111 0.89 -6.91 -23.30
N GLU A 112 1.53 -7.60 -22.37
CA GLU A 112 2.08 -8.94 -22.60
C GLU A 112 1.51 -9.92 -21.57
N THR A 113 1.51 -11.20 -21.91
CA THR A 113 1.18 -12.26 -20.96
C THR A 113 2.34 -12.46 -20.00
N ILE A 114 2.07 -12.32 -18.72
CA ILE A 114 3.05 -12.56 -17.65
C ILE A 114 2.55 -13.67 -16.70
N PRO A 115 3.45 -14.42 -16.06
CA PRO A 115 3.05 -15.42 -15.08
C PRO A 115 2.49 -14.77 -13.80
N ALA A 116 1.60 -15.48 -13.08
CA ALA A 116 1.04 -15.02 -11.82
C ALA A 116 2.11 -14.76 -10.75
N SER A 117 3.30 -15.33 -10.90
CA SER A 117 4.45 -15.09 -10.03
C SER A 117 4.94 -13.63 -10.01
N GLU A 118 4.55 -12.80 -10.99
CA GLU A 118 4.86 -11.37 -11.02
C GLU A 118 3.84 -10.51 -10.24
N LEU A 119 2.76 -11.11 -9.77
CA LEU A 119 1.79 -10.41 -8.94
C LEU A 119 2.25 -10.34 -7.48
N ILE A 120 2.17 -9.14 -6.93
CA ILE A 120 2.30 -8.84 -5.49
C ILE A 120 0.98 -8.22 -5.04
N LEU A 121 0.20 -9.00 -4.31
CA LEU A 121 -1.12 -8.61 -3.80
C LEU A 121 -0.97 -7.92 -2.46
N GLY A 122 -1.33 -6.64 -2.36
CA GLY A 122 -1.53 -5.95 -1.09
C GLY A 122 -2.93 -6.24 -0.52
N MET A 123 -3.02 -6.62 0.74
CA MET A 123 -4.27 -6.98 1.40
C MET A 123 -4.60 -6.02 2.55
N GLU A 124 -5.73 -5.37 2.43
CA GLU A 124 -6.17 -4.30 3.33
C GLU A 124 -7.58 -4.54 3.84
N CYS A 125 -7.95 -3.94 4.97
CA CYS A 125 -9.35 -3.86 5.39
C CYS A 125 -9.66 -2.53 6.07
N GLY A 126 -10.82 -1.96 5.76
CA GLY A 126 -11.32 -0.74 6.40
C GLY A 126 -12.83 -0.74 6.48
N GLY A 127 -13.41 -0.04 7.47
CA GLY A 127 -14.83 -0.11 7.71
C GLY A 127 -15.31 -1.54 8.04
N SER A 128 -14.51 -2.31 8.80
CA SER A 128 -14.78 -3.71 9.13
C SER A 128 -16.04 -3.86 9.97
N ASP A 129 -16.73 -4.99 9.81
CA ASP A 129 -17.94 -5.40 10.53
C ASP A 129 -17.82 -6.83 11.06
N ALA A 130 -18.85 -7.36 11.69
CA ALA A 130 -18.89 -8.72 12.22
C ALA A 130 -18.74 -9.80 11.11
N TYR A 131 -19.13 -9.49 9.88
CA TYR A 131 -18.99 -10.42 8.76
C TYR A 131 -17.58 -10.44 8.15
N SER A 132 -16.74 -9.45 8.45
CA SER A 132 -15.38 -9.35 7.86
C SER A 132 -14.57 -10.63 8.08
N GLY A 133 -14.59 -11.19 9.29
CA GLY A 133 -13.86 -12.43 9.62
C GLY A 133 -14.56 -13.71 9.18
N ILE A 134 -15.77 -13.65 8.60
CA ILE A 134 -16.57 -14.81 8.21
C ILE A 134 -16.64 -14.95 6.69
N SER A 135 -16.69 -13.85 5.95
CA SER A 135 -16.89 -13.85 4.49
C SER A 135 -15.69 -13.30 3.74
N ALA A 136 -15.53 -11.97 3.63
CA ALA A 136 -14.56 -11.35 2.74
C ALA A 136 -13.10 -11.62 3.14
N ASN A 137 -12.73 -11.56 4.42
CA ASN A 137 -11.35 -11.78 4.85
C ASN A 137 -10.90 -13.24 4.61
N PRO A 138 -11.64 -14.29 5.00
CA PRO A 138 -11.29 -15.66 4.64
C PRO A 138 -11.32 -15.91 3.13
N GLY A 139 -12.27 -15.28 2.39
CA GLY A 139 -12.31 -15.35 0.94
C GLY A 139 -11.05 -14.79 0.29
N LEU A 140 -10.60 -13.62 0.75
CA LEU A 140 -9.33 -13.03 0.33
C LEU A 140 -8.14 -13.90 0.74
N GLY A 141 -8.18 -14.51 1.92
CA GLY A 141 -7.15 -15.44 2.38
C GLY A 141 -7.02 -16.67 1.47
N ALA A 142 -8.13 -17.23 1.01
CA ALA A 142 -8.12 -18.32 0.04
C ALA A 142 -7.55 -17.89 -1.32
N ALA A 143 -7.85 -16.68 -1.77
CA ALA A 143 -7.25 -16.10 -2.97
C ALA A 143 -5.73 -15.86 -2.81
N ALA A 144 -5.30 -15.40 -1.63
CA ALA A 144 -3.88 -15.26 -1.30
C ALA A 144 -3.14 -16.61 -1.34
N ASP A 145 -3.71 -17.66 -0.75
CA ASP A 145 -3.15 -19.01 -0.80
C ASP A 145 -3.04 -19.53 -2.25
N LEU A 146 -4.05 -19.25 -3.08
CA LEU A 146 -4.03 -19.61 -4.49
C LEU A 146 -2.92 -18.88 -5.24
N LEU A 147 -2.78 -17.56 -5.03
CA LEU A 147 -1.72 -16.76 -5.64
C LEU A 147 -0.32 -17.28 -5.24
N VAL A 148 -0.10 -17.52 -3.96
CA VAL A 148 1.16 -18.08 -3.44
C VAL A 148 1.47 -19.44 -4.06
N ARG A 149 0.47 -20.30 -4.22
CA ARG A 149 0.61 -21.61 -4.89
C ARG A 149 1.09 -21.48 -6.34
N HIS A 150 0.71 -20.38 -7.01
CA HIS A 150 1.16 -20.05 -8.37
C HIS A 150 2.45 -19.21 -8.41
N GLY A 151 3.16 -19.09 -7.30
CA GLY A 151 4.46 -18.43 -7.19
C GLY A 151 4.39 -16.91 -7.00
N GLY A 152 3.20 -16.33 -6.85
CA GLY A 152 3.01 -14.91 -6.55
C GLY A 152 3.26 -14.59 -5.08
N THR A 153 3.10 -13.32 -4.73
CA THR A 153 3.31 -12.83 -3.37
C THR A 153 2.03 -12.20 -2.82
N ALA A 154 1.68 -12.53 -1.59
CA ALA A 154 0.57 -11.94 -0.86
C ALA A 154 1.10 -11.21 0.37
N CYS A 155 0.89 -9.89 0.45
CA CYS A 155 1.36 -9.02 1.52
C CYS A 155 0.20 -8.61 2.41
N LEU A 156 0.20 -9.07 3.65
CA LEU A 156 -0.67 -8.57 4.72
C LEU A 156 0.03 -7.42 5.43
N ALA A 157 -0.73 -6.45 5.92
CA ALA A 157 -0.21 -5.27 6.61
C ALA A 157 -1.06 -4.92 7.85
N GLU A 158 -0.93 -3.68 8.35
CA GLU A 158 -1.71 -3.14 9.47
C GLU A 158 -1.36 -3.80 10.81
N THR A 159 -0.12 -3.61 11.26
CA THR A 159 0.39 -4.24 12.50
C THR A 159 -0.53 -4.05 13.71
N PRO A 160 -1.12 -2.84 13.97
CA PRO A 160 -2.06 -2.68 15.07
C PRO A 160 -3.34 -3.51 14.92
N GLU A 161 -3.72 -3.90 13.71
CA GLU A 161 -4.96 -4.61 13.45
C GLU A 161 -4.85 -6.14 13.53
N ILE A 162 -3.64 -6.67 13.79
CA ILE A 162 -3.42 -8.09 14.15
C ILE A 162 -3.07 -8.27 15.62
N TYR A 163 -3.15 -7.21 16.43
CA TYR A 163 -2.80 -7.23 17.85
C TYR A 163 -3.61 -8.26 18.63
N GLY A 164 -2.89 -9.14 19.35
CA GLY A 164 -3.46 -10.29 20.07
C GLY A 164 -3.69 -11.53 19.20
N ALA A 165 -3.67 -11.40 17.86
CA ALA A 165 -3.80 -12.51 16.91
C ALA A 165 -2.49 -12.83 16.17
N GLU A 166 -1.39 -12.16 16.49
CA GLU A 166 -0.06 -12.35 15.87
C GLU A 166 0.43 -13.80 15.95
N HIS A 167 0.00 -14.57 16.96
CA HIS A 167 0.32 -15.98 17.10
C HIS A 167 -0.19 -16.83 15.92
N LEU A 168 -1.24 -16.39 15.23
CA LEU A 168 -1.75 -17.07 14.01
C LEU A 168 -0.77 -16.96 12.84
N LEU A 169 0.08 -15.93 12.83
CA LEU A 169 1.10 -15.70 11.83
C LEU A 169 2.45 -16.26 12.27
N THR A 170 2.89 -15.99 13.51
CA THR A 170 4.20 -16.43 14.00
C THR A 170 4.33 -17.95 14.07
N ARG A 171 3.25 -18.69 14.41
CA ARG A 171 3.27 -20.18 14.44
C ARG A 171 3.52 -20.83 13.08
N ARG A 172 3.32 -20.09 11.99
CA ARG A 172 3.55 -20.54 10.60
C ARG A 172 4.68 -19.78 9.91
N ALA A 173 5.49 -19.02 10.67
CA ALA A 173 6.71 -18.43 10.15
C ALA A 173 7.71 -19.52 9.73
N VAL A 174 8.40 -19.29 8.61
CA VAL A 174 9.38 -20.26 8.07
C VAL A 174 10.60 -20.44 8.96
N SER A 175 10.87 -19.44 9.83
CA SER A 175 11.92 -19.51 10.83
C SER A 175 11.53 -18.72 12.08
N ARG A 176 12.27 -18.93 13.16
CA ARG A 176 12.12 -18.19 14.41
C ARG A 176 12.38 -16.69 14.22
N GLU A 177 13.39 -16.37 13.44
CA GLU A 177 13.80 -14.99 13.15
C GLU A 177 12.68 -14.20 12.45
N VAL A 178 11.97 -14.82 11.52
CA VAL A 178 10.82 -14.20 10.84
C VAL A 178 9.69 -13.94 11.85
N GLY A 179 9.40 -14.88 12.72
CA GLY A 179 8.41 -14.68 13.79
C GLY A 179 8.81 -13.58 14.76
N GLU A 180 10.09 -13.50 15.14
CA GLU A 180 10.63 -12.47 16.04
C GLU A 180 10.57 -11.06 15.40
N LYS A 181 10.77 -10.92 14.09
CA LYS A 181 10.57 -9.65 13.39
C LYS A 181 9.12 -9.13 13.60
N LEU A 182 8.12 -9.98 13.42
CA LEU A 182 6.72 -9.58 13.61
C LEU A 182 6.43 -9.16 15.05
N VAL A 183 6.91 -9.94 16.02
CA VAL A 183 6.76 -9.61 17.44
C VAL A 183 7.45 -8.30 17.80
N ALA A 184 8.61 -8.01 17.20
CA ALA A 184 9.32 -6.75 17.42
C ALA A 184 8.50 -5.55 16.94
N HIS A 185 7.81 -5.63 15.78
CA HIS A 185 6.89 -4.58 15.32
C HIS A 185 5.70 -4.41 16.25
N ILE A 186 5.08 -5.49 16.74
CA ILE A 186 3.99 -5.40 17.73
C ILE A 186 4.46 -4.64 18.99
N LYS A 187 5.63 -4.97 19.51
CA LYS A 187 6.20 -4.29 20.70
C LYS A 187 6.52 -2.81 20.42
N TRP A 188 6.96 -2.51 19.22
CA TRP A 188 7.18 -1.12 18.82
C TRP A 188 5.88 -0.32 18.88
N TRP A 189 4.79 -0.87 18.34
CA TRP A 189 3.47 -0.24 18.38
C TRP A 189 2.91 -0.10 19.81
N GLU A 190 3.10 -1.09 20.68
CA GLU A 190 2.75 -0.98 22.10
C GLU A 190 3.45 0.21 22.78
N ASN A 191 4.76 0.34 22.56
CA ASN A 191 5.54 1.43 23.11
C ASN A 191 5.14 2.80 22.52
N TYR A 192 4.90 2.85 21.21
CA TYR A 192 4.49 4.06 20.50
C TYR A 192 3.13 4.56 21.00
N THR A 193 2.13 3.70 21.06
CA THR A 193 0.79 4.08 21.55
C THR A 193 0.81 4.51 23.00
N ALA A 194 1.56 3.81 23.86
CA ALA A 194 1.74 4.20 25.26
C ALA A 194 2.40 5.58 25.38
N ALA A 195 3.44 5.87 24.60
CA ALA A 195 4.11 7.19 24.58
C ALA A 195 3.16 8.31 24.12
N MET A 196 2.16 8.01 23.29
CA MET A 196 1.14 8.96 22.84
C MET A 196 -0.08 9.06 23.79
N GLY A 197 -0.05 8.37 24.94
CA GLY A 197 -1.18 8.32 25.86
C GLY A 197 -2.39 7.57 25.33
N ALA A 198 -2.18 6.64 24.39
CA ALA A 198 -3.18 5.81 23.76
C ALA A 198 -2.96 4.32 24.09
N GLU A 199 -3.87 3.47 23.65
CA GLU A 199 -3.81 2.02 23.84
C GLU A 199 -4.00 1.30 22.52
N MET A 200 -3.42 0.12 22.37
CA MET A 200 -3.66 -0.76 21.20
C MET A 200 -5.13 -1.19 21.10
N ASN A 201 -5.85 -1.14 22.20
CA ASN A 201 -7.27 -1.53 22.30
C ASN A 201 -8.25 -0.39 21.93
N ASN A 202 -7.80 0.72 21.36
CA ASN A 202 -8.67 1.79 20.85
C ASN A 202 -9.55 1.35 19.68
N ASN A 203 -9.11 0.38 18.91
CA ASN A 203 -9.83 -0.24 17.80
C ASN A 203 -10.57 -1.48 18.34
N PRO A 204 -11.81 -1.81 17.96
CA PRO A 204 -12.61 -1.23 16.87
C PRO A 204 -13.23 0.15 17.16
N SER A 205 -13.37 0.95 16.10
CA SER A 205 -14.01 2.27 16.15
C SER A 205 -15.51 2.16 16.45
N PRO A 206 -16.19 3.27 16.82
CA PRO A 206 -17.64 3.27 16.99
C PRO A 206 -18.39 2.75 15.75
N GLY A 207 -17.91 3.05 14.53
CA GLY A 207 -18.49 2.55 13.29
C GLY A 207 -18.33 1.03 13.10
N ASN A 208 -17.20 0.48 13.51
CA ASN A 208 -16.98 -0.97 13.51
C ASN A 208 -17.87 -1.68 14.54
N LYS A 209 -18.03 -1.08 15.72
CA LYS A 209 -18.94 -1.59 16.77
C LYS A 209 -20.41 -1.56 16.32
N ALA A 210 -20.84 -0.50 15.64
CA ALA A 210 -22.15 -0.43 15.02
C ALA A 210 -22.33 -1.49 13.90
N GLY A 211 -21.23 -1.97 13.30
CA GLY A 211 -21.19 -3.10 12.39
C GLY A 211 -21.14 -4.47 13.07
N GLY A 212 -21.19 -4.52 14.42
CA GLY A 212 -21.26 -5.75 15.20
C GLY A 212 -19.93 -6.25 15.77
N LEU A 213 -18.80 -5.56 15.55
CA LEU A 213 -17.53 -5.89 16.20
C LEU A 213 -17.50 -5.47 17.67
N THR A 214 -16.86 -6.27 18.53
CA THR A 214 -16.86 -6.07 19.99
C THR A 214 -15.50 -5.61 20.53
N THR A 215 -14.42 -6.32 20.20
CA THR A 215 -13.07 -6.12 20.75
C THR A 215 -12.02 -6.06 19.68
N ILE A 216 -10.82 -5.55 20.03
CA ILE A 216 -9.65 -5.61 19.15
C ILE A 216 -9.28 -7.05 18.80
N LEU A 217 -9.37 -7.98 19.73
CA LEU A 217 -9.04 -9.38 19.48
C LEU A 217 -9.96 -9.99 18.40
N GLU A 218 -11.28 -9.76 18.48
CA GLU A 218 -12.22 -10.21 17.46
C GLU A 218 -11.86 -9.63 16.08
N LYS A 219 -11.62 -8.32 16.02
CA LYS A 219 -11.21 -7.65 14.78
C LYS A 219 -9.90 -8.23 14.24
N SER A 220 -8.91 -8.45 15.10
CA SER A 220 -7.58 -8.97 14.74
C SER A 220 -7.62 -10.41 14.24
N LEU A 221 -8.45 -11.26 14.85
CA LEU A 221 -8.67 -12.63 14.35
C LEU A 221 -9.23 -12.62 12.93
N GLY A 222 -10.21 -11.75 12.68
CA GLY A 222 -10.78 -11.54 11.35
C GLY A 222 -9.77 -10.96 10.37
N ALA A 223 -8.98 -9.97 10.77
CA ALA A 223 -7.96 -9.34 9.92
C ALA A 223 -6.85 -10.33 9.53
N ALA A 224 -6.36 -11.15 10.46
CA ALA A 224 -5.35 -12.18 10.21
C ALA A 224 -5.81 -13.22 9.18
N ALA A 225 -7.12 -13.47 9.06
CA ALA A 225 -7.68 -14.41 8.09
C ALA A 225 -7.44 -14.00 6.62
N LYS A 226 -7.22 -12.71 6.33
CA LYS A 226 -6.82 -12.23 5.00
C LYS A 226 -5.51 -12.88 4.53
N GLY A 227 -4.63 -13.24 5.46
CA GLY A 227 -3.33 -13.86 5.16
C GLY A 227 -3.39 -15.35 4.80
N GLY A 228 -4.58 -15.96 4.67
CA GLY A 228 -4.71 -17.37 4.32
C GLY A 228 -4.00 -18.32 5.27
N THR A 229 -3.49 -19.42 4.74
CA THR A 229 -2.91 -20.53 5.50
C THR A 229 -1.44 -20.84 5.17
N THR A 230 -0.88 -20.23 4.12
CA THR A 230 0.52 -20.45 3.71
C THR A 230 1.52 -19.90 4.73
N ASN A 231 2.75 -20.39 4.70
CA ASN A 231 3.79 -19.97 5.64
C ASN A 231 4.16 -18.50 5.48
N LEU A 232 4.37 -17.80 6.59
CA LEU A 232 4.93 -16.45 6.62
C LEU A 232 6.43 -16.53 6.29
N VAL A 233 6.82 -16.02 5.12
CA VAL A 233 8.19 -16.16 4.63
C VAL A 233 9.09 -15.02 5.04
N ASP A 234 8.56 -13.79 5.16
CA ASP A 234 9.30 -12.66 5.72
C ASP A 234 8.38 -11.56 6.26
N VAL A 235 8.99 -10.62 7.00
CA VAL A 235 8.34 -9.43 7.58
C VAL A 235 9.18 -8.20 7.22
N TYR A 236 8.55 -7.20 6.61
CA TYR A 236 9.18 -5.98 6.10
C TYR A 236 8.82 -4.76 6.92
N PRO A 237 9.76 -3.87 7.21
CA PRO A 237 9.46 -2.50 7.65
C PRO A 237 8.63 -1.74 6.60
N TYR A 238 8.04 -0.62 7.02
CA TYR A 238 7.22 0.25 6.17
C TYR A 238 7.93 0.62 4.86
N ALA A 239 7.21 0.41 3.74
CA ALA A 239 7.62 0.75 2.38
C ALA A 239 8.93 0.10 1.91
N GLU A 240 9.46 -0.90 2.63
CA GLU A 240 10.64 -1.63 2.19
C GLU A 240 10.28 -2.54 1.01
N LYS A 241 11.21 -2.66 0.06
CA LYS A 241 10.99 -3.47 -1.14
C LYS A 241 10.79 -4.94 -0.78
N ILE A 242 9.66 -5.50 -1.18
CA ILE A 242 9.35 -6.92 -1.04
C ILE A 242 10.19 -7.71 -2.05
N THR A 243 11.01 -8.62 -1.55
CA THR A 243 11.92 -9.44 -2.36
C THR A 243 11.56 -10.91 -2.34
N GLU A 244 10.95 -11.37 -1.25
CA GLU A 244 10.59 -12.78 -1.10
C GLU A 244 9.25 -13.10 -1.79
N LYS A 245 9.16 -14.29 -2.36
CA LYS A 245 7.93 -14.85 -2.91
C LYS A 245 7.19 -15.65 -1.85
N GLY A 246 5.87 -15.52 -1.82
CA GLY A 246 5.01 -16.22 -0.86
C GLY A 246 4.17 -15.26 -0.02
N PHE A 247 3.74 -15.70 1.15
CA PHE A 247 3.02 -14.85 2.08
C PHE A 247 4.00 -14.06 2.93
N VAL A 248 3.87 -12.74 2.90
CA VAL A 248 4.72 -11.79 3.63
C VAL A 248 3.86 -10.84 4.47
N PHE A 249 4.49 -10.17 5.44
CA PHE A 249 3.86 -9.13 6.24
C PHE A 249 4.66 -7.83 6.11
N MET A 250 3.98 -6.69 6.01
CA MET A 250 4.60 -5.37 6.05
C MET A 250 4.11 -4.58 7.26
N ASP A 251 5.04 -4.05 8.04
CA ASP A 251 4.70 -3.13 9.12
C ASP A 251 4.12 -1.84 8.58
N THR A 252 2.85 -1.59 8.88
CA THR A 252 2.15 -0.34 8.56
C THR A 252 1.22 0.07 9.71
N PRO A 253 0.83 1.35 9.80
CA PRO A 253 -0.26 1.73 10.69
C PRO A 253 -1.59 1.10 10.23
N GLY A 254 -2.54 0.95 11.14
CA GLY A 254 -3.93 0.59 10.85
C GLY A 254 -4.70 1.80 10.31
N TYR A 255 -4.22 2.38 9.22
CA TYR A 255 -4.81 3.53 8.53
C TYR A 255 -4.68 3.34 7.03
N ASP A 256 -5.80 3.03 6.39
CA ASP A 256 -5.89 2.54 5.01
C ASP A 256 -5.00 3.28 4.00
N PRO A 257 -5.03 4.64 3.89
CA PRO A 257 -4.21 5.35 2.91
C PRO A 257 -2.71 5.19 3.15
N ALA A 258 -2.26 5.19 4.40
CA ALA A 258 -0.85 5.03 4.73
C ALA A 258 -0.40 3.58 4.54
N SER A 259 -1.24 2.61 4.94
CA SER A 259 -0.94 1.18 4.81
C SER A 259 -0.78 0.78 3.34
N ILE A 260 -1.77 1.07 2.50
CA ILE A 260 -1.69 0.75 1.07
C ILE A 260 -0.54 1.49 0.38
N THR A 261 -0.27 2.76 0.75
CA THR A 261 0.88 3.50 0.23
C THR A 261 2.20 2.77 0.52
N GLY A 262 2.37 2.26 1.73
CA GLY A 262 3.55 1.48 2.10
C GLY A 262 3.68 0.19 1.30
N MET A 263 2.59 -0.58 1.17
CA MET A 263 2.59 -1.82 0.40
C MET A 263 2.90 -1.61 -1.09
N ILE A 264 2.31 -0.58 -1.71
CA ILE A 264 2.58 -0.23 -3.12
C ILE A 264 4.04 0.21 -3.28
N ALA A 265 4.55 1.07 -2.39
CA ALA A 265 5.97 1.44 -2.40
C ALA A 265 6.87 0.21 -2.26
N GLY A 266 6.47 -0.78 -1.46
CA GLY A 266 7.13 -2.07 -1.34
C GLY A 266 7.04 -2.97 -2.57
N GLY A 267 6.20 -2.63 -3.54
CA GLY A 267 6.06 -3.34 -4.82
C GLY A 267 4.71 -3.98 -5.08
N ALA A 268 3.72 -3.84 -4.19
CA ALA A 268 2.37 -4.37 -4.43
C ALA A 268 1.75 -3.73 -5.68
N ASN A 269 1.51 -4.53 -6.70
CA ASN A 269 1.03 -4.06 -8.01
C ASN A 269 -0.47 -4.28 -8.22
N VAL A 270 -1.13 -4.91 -7.29
CA VAL A 270 -2.59 -5.01 -7.14
C VAL A 270 -2.93 -5.01 -5.65
N ALA A 271 -4.05 -4.38 -5.28
CA ALA A 271 -4.55 -4.40 -3.91
C ALA A 271 -5.97 -4.98 -3.85
N CYS A 272 -6.28 -5.65 -2.75
CA CYS A 272 -7.64 -6.05 -2.40
C CYS A 272 -8.00 -5.41 -1.05
N PHE A 273 -9.16 -4.80 -1.01
CA PHE A 273 -9.68 -4.06 0.14
C PHE A 273 -11.01 -4.64 0.59
N THR A 274 -11.04 -5.26 1.76
CA THR A 274 -12.29 -5.81 2.33
C THR A 274 -13.00 -4.77 3.18
N THR A 275 -14.32 -4.68 3.08
CA THR A 275 -15.11 -3.73 3.87
C THR A 275 -16.54 -4.23 4.14
N GLY A 276 -17.06 -3.96 5.34
CA GLY A 276 -18.43 -4.30 5.73
C GLY A 276 -19.34 -3.07 5.89
N ARG A 277 -18.74 -1.91 6.15
CA ARG A 277 -19.46 -0.64 6.29
C ARG A 277 -19.42 0.20 5.03
N GLY A 278 -18.51 -0.12 4.10
CA GLY A 278 -18.20 0.59 2.89
C GLY A 278 -16.93 1.45 3.01
N SER A 279 -16.22 1.57 1.92
CA SER A 279 -15.06 2.45 1.77
C SER A 279 -14.99 2.98 0.36
N VAL A 280 -14.72 4.26 0.21
CA VAL A 280 -14.49 4.93 -1.08
C VAL A 280 -13.00 5.00 -1.42
N PHE A 281 -12.13 4.46 -0.56
CA PHE A 281 -10.69 4.48 -0.79
C PHE A 281 -10.33 3.74 -2.08
N GLY A 282 -9.44 4.31 -2.86
CA GLY A 282 -8.85 3.71 -4.04
C GLY A 282 -7.42 4.21 -4.24
N SER A 283 -6.60 3.44 -4.91
CA SER A 283 -5.22 3.81 -5.23
C SER A 283 -5.06 3.97 -6.74
N LYS A 284 -4.57 5.13 -7.20
CA LYS A 284 -4.33 5.35 -8.63
C LYS A 284 -3.11 4.61 -9.17
N PRO A 285 -2.03 4.42 -8.39
CA PRO A 285 -0.87 3.69 -8.88
C PRO A 285 -1.09 2.20 -9.10
N SER A 286 -2.00 1.59 -8.31
CA SER A 286 -2.30 0.15 -8.40
C SER A 286 -3.80 -0.06 -8.34
N PRO A 287 -4.37 -0.97 -9.12
CA PRO A 287 -5.77 -1.35 -9.00
C PRO A 287 -6.09 -1.78 -7.58
N CYS A 288 -7.21 -1.32 -7.05
CA CYS A 288 -7.69 -1.67 -5.72
C CYS A 288 -9.09 -2.27 -5.83
N LEU A 289 -9.18 -3.60 -5.78
CA LEU A 289 -10.44 -4.34 -5.83
C LEU A 289 -11.11 -4.31 -4.47
N LYS A 290 -12.40 -3.96 -4.41
CA LYS A 290 -13.18 -3.87 -3.18
C LYS A 290 -14.11 -5.05 -2.98
N LEU A 291 -13.95 -5.70 -1.84
CA LEU A 291 -14.69 -6.90 -1.46
C LEU A 291 -15.66 -6.54 -0.33
N ALA A 292 -16.94 -6.61 -0.63
CA ALA A 292 -18.02 -6.40 0.35
C ALA A 292 -18.19 -7.65 1.23
N THR A 293 -18.27 -7.47 2.54
CA THR A 293 -18.48 -8.58 3.49
C THR A 293 -19.91 -9.08 3.53
N ASN A 294 -20.88 -8.24 3.14
CA ASN A 294 -22.31 -8.54 3.18
C ASN A 294 -23.03 -7.93 1.97
N THR A 295 -24.07 -8.62 1.51
CA THR A 295 -24.86 -8.23 0.33
C THR A 295 -25.60 -6.91 0.54
N THR A 296 -26.13 -6.64 1.73
CA THR A 296 -26.87 -5.38 2.01
C THR A 296 -25.98 -4.15 1.77
N MET A 297 -24.73 -4.20 2.17
CA MET A 297 -23.79 -3.11 1.93
C MET A 297 -23.37 -3.06 0.45
N PHE A 298 -23.13 -4.21 -0.18
CA PHE A 298 -22.81 -4.30 -1.59
C PHE A 298 -23.89 -3.62 -2.45
N ASP A 299 -25.15 -3.97 -2.26
CA ASP A 299 -26.29 -3.41 -3.02
C ASP A 299 -26.44 -1.89 -2.77
N ARG A 300 -26.16 -1.43 -1.54
CA ARG A 300 -26.25 -0.01 -1.21
C ARG A 300 -25.11 0.83 -1.83
N MET A 301 -23.94 0.23 -2.04
CA MET A 301 -22.73 0.90 -2.54
C MET A 301 -22.20 0.22 -3.81
N GLU A 302 -23.09 -0.23 -4.69
CA GLU A 302 -22.74 -0.98 -5.90
C GLU A 302 -21.68 -0.27 -6.75
N GLY A 303 -21.73 1.05 -6.86
CA GLY A 303 -20.74 1.85 -7.61
C GLY A 303 -19.33 1.88 -6.99
N ASP A 304 -19.19 1.46 -5.73
CA ASP A 304 -17.90 1.47 -5.00
C ASP A 304 -17.35 0.06 -4.75
N MET A 305 -18.13 -0.99 -5.02
CA MET A 305 -17.76 -2.38 -4.70
C MET A 305 -17.61 -3.23 -5.95
N ASP A 306 -16.58 -4.08 -5.97
CA ASP A 306 -16.31 -4.97 -7.11
C ASP A 306 -16.81 -6.40 -6.88
N ILE A 307 -16.72 -6.92 -5.64
CA ILE A 307 -17.01 -8.33 -5.33
C ILE A 307 -17.94 -8.41 -4.11
N ASN A 308 -19.05 -9.13 -4.26
CA ASN A 308 -19.98 -9.42 -3.18
C ASN A 308 -19.61 -10.75 -2.48
N CYS A 309 -18.85 -10.69 -1.40
CA CYS A 309 -18.55 -11.85 -0.57
C CYS A 309 -19.71 -12.20 0.41
N GLY A 310 -20.73 -11.37 0.52
CA GLY A 310 -21.94 -11.65 1.31
C GLY A 310 -22.70 -12.89 0.83
N GLN A 311 -22.42 -13.35 -0.39
CA GLN A 311 -22.97 -14.61 -0.92
C GLN A 311 -22.38 -15.88 -0.28
N ILE A 312 -21.34 -15.73 0.53
CA ILE A 312 -20.69 -16.84 1.25
C ILE A 312 -21.52 -17.26 2.50
N VAL A 313 -22.36 -16.33 3.01
CA VAL A 313 -23.07 -16.48 4.30
C VAL A 313 -24.54 -16.85 4.10
#